data_b073924b19074ee3bef1898fb588d38c
#
_entry.id   b073924b19074ee3bef1898fb588d38c
#
_cell.length_a   1.000
_cell.length_b   1.000
_cell.length_c   1.000
_cell.angle_alpha   90.00
_cell.angle_beta   90.00
_cell.angle_gamma   90.00
#
_symmetry.space_group_name_H-M   'P 1'
#
loop_
_entity.id
_entity.type
_entity.pdbx_description
1 polymer ?
#
loop_
_entity_poly.entity_id
_entity_poly.type
_entity_poly.pdbx_seq_one_letter_code
_entity_poly.pdbx_strand_id
1 'polypeptide(L)'
;MIKIAFFDVDGTLLPLKQLELNPPVLEALLQLQKNGVKLFLASGRPKFVLPKFKGIEFDGALSFNGQLCFDRERTLFENSLHSEDVLQVYENSKRIHKAIVACQPGRFASNYMDNVLMDYFQAASQRYELVDDFVGFLQEESIYEMMCAIPCEEEKRLLEGTKNVQVVRWWPYACDLIPANGGKGIGVQEVLKAYGISKEEAISFGDGGNDIDMLQATGISVAMGNALEKVKEVATYTTTTVEENGVVDALRHFGLI
;
A
#
# COMPACT_ATOMS: atom_id res chain seq x y z
N MET A 1 -3.94 -22.93 -12.18
CA MET A 1 -3.50 -21.88 -13.15
C MET A 1 -3.72 -20.52 -12.50
N ILE A 2 -2.74 -19.60 -12.56
CA ILE A 2 -2.86 -18.25 -11.99
C ILE A 2 -3.90 -17.44 -12.79
N LYS A 3 -4.80 -16.78 -12.06
CA LYS A 3 -5.88 -15.96 -12.60
C LYS A 3 -5.76 -14.46 -12.24
N ILE A 4 -5.01 -14.16 -11.17
CA ILE A 4 -4.84 -12.79 -10.68
C ILE A 4 -3.43 -12.60 -10.12
N ALA A 5 -2.86 -11.41 -10.37
CA ALA A 5 -1.56 -11.01 -9.87
C ALA A 5 -1.65 -9.66 -9.15
N PHE A 6 -1.04 -9.57 -7.97
CA PHE A 6 -0.96 -8.35 -7.17
C PHE A 6 0.48 -7.85 -7.15
N PHE A 7 0.65 -6.58 -7.44
CA PHE A 7 1.96 -5.96 -7.52
C PHE A 7 2.05 -4.76 -6.56
N ASP A 8 2.98 -4.80 -5.65
CA ASP A 8 3.40 -3.57 -5.01
C ASP A 8 4.03 -2.62 -6.06
N VAL A 9 4.09 -1.33 -5.74
CA VAL A 9 4.52 -0.28 -6.67
C VAL A 9 5.98 0.10 -6.44
N ASP A 10 6.28 0.65 -5.26
CA ASP A 10 7.55 1.30 -4.96
C ASP A 10 8.60 0.31 -4.47
N GLY A 11 9.61 0.02 -5.27
CA GLY A 11 10.60 -1.04 -5.01
C GLY A 11 10.24 -2.39 -5.63
N THR A 12 9.05 -2.50 -6.25
CA THR A 12 8.57 -3.73 -6.92
C THR A 12 8.36 -3.51 -8.42
N LEU A 13 7.38 -2.68 -8.82
CA LEU A 13 7.17 -2.31 -10.22
C LEU A 13 8.07 -1.14 -10.65
N LEU A 14 8.30 -0.21 -9.73
CA LEU A 14 9.08 1.00 -9.95
C LEU A 14 10.29 1.06 -9.03
N PRO A 15 11.50 1.25 -9.55
CA PRO A 15 12.61 1.76 -8.75
C PRO A 15 12.23 3.09 -8.08
N LEU A 16 12.77 3.34 -6.89
CA LEU A 16 12.49 4.58 -6.15
C LEU A 16 12.73 5.81 -7.03
N LYS A 17 11.80 6.76 -7.01
CA LYS A 17 11.81 8.02 -7.79
C LYS A 17 11.56 7.87 -9.30
N GLN A 18 11.33 6.67 -9.81
CA GLN A 18 10.84 6.49 -11.18
C GLN A 18 9.31 6.60 -11.24
N LEU A 19 8.79 7.05 -12.38
CA LEU A 19 7.35 7.25 -12.59
C LEU A 19 6.80 6.37 -13.72
N GLU A 20 7.68 5.74 -14.50
CA GLU A 20 7.31 4.92 -15.65
C GLU A 20 7.89 3.52 -15.51
N LEU A 21 7.14 2.52 -16.00
CA LEU A 21 7.62 1.14 -16.05
C LEU A 21 8.79 1.01 -17.02
N ASN A 22 9.77 0.18 -16.65
CA ASN A 22 10.79 -0.26 -17.60
C ASN A 22 10.12 -1.02 -18.77
N PRO A 23 10.57 -0.83 -20.02
CA PRO A 23 9.96 -1.50 -21.17
C PRO A 23 9.82 -3.02 -21.04
N PRO A 24 10.82 -3.78 -20.51
CA PRO A 24 10.67 -5.22 -20.32
C PRO A 24 9.54 -5.58 -19.33
N VAL A 25 9.36 -4.77 -18.27
CA VAL A 25 8.29 -4.98 -17.29
C VAL A 25 6.92 -4.72 -17.93
N LEU A 26 6.79 -3.62 -18.69
CA LEU A 26 5.56 -3.31 -19.43
C LEU A 26 5.18 -4.45 -20.39
N GLU A 27 6.14 -4.94 -21.20
CA GLU A 27 5.92 -6.05 -22.13
C GLU A 27 5.47 -7.33 -21.42
N ALA A 28 6.10 -7.66 -20.29
CA ALA A 28 5.77 -8.82 -19.48
C ALA A 28 4.35 -8.72 -18.88
N LEU A 29 3.96 -7.56 -18.34
CA LEU A 29 2.62 -7.33 -17.82
C LEU A 29 1.55 -7.40 -18.91
N LEU A 30 1.81 -6.84 -20.09
CA LEU A 30 0.90 -6.96 -21.25
C LEU A 30 0.74 -8.42 -21.71
N GLN A 31 1.83 -9.21 -21.71
CA GLN A 31 1.76 -10.64 -22.02
C GLN A 31 0.95 -11.38 -20.95
N LEU A 32 1.13 -11.06 -19.68
CA LEU A 32 0.39 -11.66 -18.56
C LEU A 32 -1.13 -11.38 -18.68
N GLN A 33 -1.53 -10.14 -19.02
CA GLN A 33 -2.92 -9.79 -19.30
C GLN A 33 -3.48 -10.57 -20.52
N LYS A 34 -2.69 -10.68 -21.59
CA LYS A 34 -3.07 -11.45 -22.78
C LYS A 34 -3.29 -12.94 -22.45
N ASN A 35 -2.57 -13.46 -21.48
CA ASN A 35 -2.75 -14.83 -20.97
C ASN A 35 -3.97 -14.97 -20.03
N GLY A 36 -4.76 -13.88 -19.85
CA GLY A 36 -6.01 -13.89 -19.10
C GLY A 36 -5.85 -13.65 -17.59
N VAL A 37 -4.65 -13.24 -17.11
CA VAL A 37 -4.42 -12.92 -15.71
C VAL A 37 -4.82 -11.48 -15.43
N LYS A 38 -5.64 -11.26 -14.40
CA LYS A 38 -6.00 -9.93 -13.91
C LYS A 38 -4.82 -9.30 -13.17
N LEU A 39 -4.58 -8.01 -13.40
CA LEU A 39 -3.50 -7.28 -12.78
C LEU A 39 -4.05 -6.25 -11.78
N PHE A 40 -3.60 -6.33 -10.54
CA PHE A 40 -3.96 -5.41 -9.48
C PHE A 40 -2.73 -4.73 -8.89
N LEU A 41 -2.79 -3.41 -8.73
CA LEU A 41 -1.81 -2.68 -7.90
C LEU A 41 -2.12 -2.91 -6.42
N ALA A 42 -1.10 -2.96 -5.56
CA ALA A 42 -1.27 -3.05 -4.12
C ALA A 42 -0.32 -2.06 -3.43
N SER A 43 -0.83 -0.90 -3.02
CA SER A 43 0.00 0.22 -2.57
C SER A 43 -0.51 0.85 -1.27
N GLY A 44 0.41 1.45 -0.50
CA GLY A 44 0.06 2.40 0.56
C GLY A 44 -0.51 3.71 0.01
N ARG A 45 -0.26 4.00 -1.27
CA ARG A 45 -0.73 5.23 -1.90
C ARG A 45 -2.25 5.32 -1.93
N PRO A 46 -2.84 6.51 -1.65
CA PRO A 46 -4.25 6.79 -1.90
C PRO A 46 -4.65 6.62 -3.37
N LYS A 47 -5.92 6.35 -3.60
CA LYS A 47 -6.48 6.16 -4.94
C LYS A 47 -6.13 7.30 -5.91
N PHE A 48 -6.18 8.56 -5.45
CA PHE A 48 -5.94 9.74 -6.29
C PHE A 48 -4.47 9.99 -6.66
N VAL A 49 -3.53 9.29 -6.02
CA VAL A 49 -2.08 9.34 -6.33
C VAL A 49 -1.50 8.01 -6.80
N LEU A 50 -2.34 7.01 -7.07
CA LEU A 50 -1.88 5.79 -7.71
C LEU A 50 -1.31 6.08 -9.09
N PRO A 51 -0.20 5.45 -9.48
CA PRO A 51 0.41 5.70 -10.77
C PRO A 51 -0.50 5.21 -11.91
N LYS A 52 -0.53 6.00 -12.99
CA LYS A 52 -1.13 5.61 -14.26
C LYS A 52 -0.02 5.36 -15.25
N PHE A 53 0.16 4.11 -15.63
CA PHE A 53 1.24 3.71 -16.53
C PHE A 53 0.80 3.84 -17.99
N LYS A 54 1.67 4.46 -18.81
CA LYS A 54 1.40 4.57 -20.25
C LYS A 54 1.46 3.19 -20.91
N GLY A 55 0.44 2.89 -21.68
CA GLY A 55 0.40 1.64 -22.49
C GLY A 55 -0.18 0.42 -21.78
N ILE A 56 -0.55 0.52 -20.51
CA ILE A 56 -1.20 -0.55 -19.77
C ILE A 56 -2.22 0.01 -18.79
N GLU A 57 -3.34 -0.69 -18.64
CA GLU A 57 -4.34 -0.42 -17.61
C GLU A 57 -4.46 -1.64 -16.70
N PHE A 58 -4.36 -1.42 -15.40
CA PHE A 58 -4.61 -2.46 -14.41
C PHE A 58 -6.11 -2.70 -14.24
N ASP A 59 -6.49 -3.94 -13.89
CA ASP A 59 -7.89 -4.32 -13.68
C ASP A 59 -8.46 -3.71 -12.41
N GLY A 60 -7.60 -3.42 -11.43
CA GLY A 60 -7.98 -2.76 -10.19
C GLY A 60 -6.78 -2.41 -9.32
N ALA A 61 -7.07 -1.97 -8.11
CA ALA A 61 -6.04 -1.67 -7.13
C ALA A 61 -6.53 -1.84 -5.68
N LEU A 62 -5.56 -2.11 -4.82
CA LEU A 62 -5.62 -1.95 -3.38
C LEU A 62 -4.86 -0.66 -3.04
N SER A 63 -5.54 0.32 -2.46
CA SER A 63 -4.98 1.59 -2.01
C SER A 63 -5.06 1.71 -0.49
N PHE A 64 -4.34 2.68 0.09
CA PHE A 64 -4.28 2.87 1.54
C PHE A 64 -3.87 1.59 2.28
N ASN A 65 -2.83 0.91 1.82
CA ASN A 65 -2.43 -0.39 2.37
C ASN A 65 -3.58 -1.42 2.42
N GLY A 66 -4.43 -1.45 1.38
CA GLY A 66 -5.54 -2.39 1.25
C GLY A 66 -6.84 -1.97 1.93
N GLN A 67 -6.94 -0.73 2.45
CA GLN A 67 -8.16 -0.24 3.09
C GLN A 67 -9.26 0.15 2.09
N LEU A 68 -8.89 0.42 0.84
CA LEU A 68 -9.82 0.64 -0.26
C LEU A 68 -9.41 -0.19 -1.46
N CYS A 69 -10.19 -1.22 -1.77
CA CYS A 69 -9.99 -2.09 -2.93
C CYS A 69 -11.08 -1.83 -3.97
N PHE A 70 -10.68 -1.65 -5.20
CA PHE A 70 -11.62 -1.33 -6.30
C PHE A 70 -11.12 -1.91 -7.62
N ASP A 71 -12.05 -2.15 -8.52
CA ASP A 71 -11.79 -2.42 -9.93
C ASP A 71 -12.26 -1.24 -10.80
N ARG A 72 -12.35 -1.45 -12.10
CA ARG A 72 -12.78 -0.42 -13.06
C ARG A 72 -14.24 -0.03 -12.92
N GLU A 73 -15.06 -0.89 -12.30
CA GLU A 73 -16.52 -0.75 -12.27
C GLU A 73 -17.03 -0.36 -10.87
N ARG A 74 -16.39 -0.86 -9.81
CA ARG A 74 -16.91 -0.74 -8.45
C ARG A 74 -15.83 -0.78 -7.35
N THR A 75 -16.22 -0.34 -6.18
CA THR A 75 -15.51 -0.65 -4.93
C THR A 75 -15.79 -2.10 -4.54
N LEU A 76 -14.74 -2.85 -4.26
CA LEU A 76 -14.79 -4.26 -3.86
C LEU A 76 -14.75 -4.42 -2.34
N PHE A 77 -13.98 -3.55 -1.68
CA PHE A 77 -13.82 -3.54 -0.22
C PHE A 77 -13.47 -2.14 0.27
N GLU A 78 -13.97 -1.79 1.44
CA GLU A 78 -13.73 -0.51 2.10
C GLU A 78 -13.62 -0.72 3.61
N ASN A 79 -12.58 -0.16 4.22
CA ASN A 79 -12.28 -0.26 5.65
C ASN A 79 -11.62 1.03 6.14
N SER A 80 -12.40 1.98 6.60
CA SER A 80 -11.90 3.24 7.15
C SER A 80 -11.61 3.13 8.65
N LEU A 81 -10.78 4.02 9.16
CA LEU A 81 -10.57 4.19 10.60
C LEU A 81 -11.88 4.63 11.27
N HIS A 82 -12.13 4.11 12.46
CA HIS A 82 -13.27 4.56 13.26
C HIS A 82 -13.05 5.99 13.73
N SER A 83 -14.10 6.83 13.67
CA SER A 83 -14.01 8.25 14.02
C SER A 83 -13.51 8.50 15.46
N GLU A 84 -13.87 7.62 16.41
CA GLU A 84 -13.36 7.68 17.78
C GLU A 84 -11.84 7.48 17.84
N ASP A 85 -11.32 6.52 17.07
CA ASP A 85 -9.89 6.22 17.00
C ASP A 85 -9.13 7.33 16.28
N VAL A 86 -9.68 7.89 15.20
CA VAL A 86 -9.11 9.04 14.47
C VAL A 86 -8.92 10.23 15.41
N LEU A 87 -9.94 10.58 16.18
CA LEU A 87 -9.87 11.68 17.16
C LEU A 87 -8.91 11.36 18.30
N GLN A 88 -8.87 10.10 18.78
CA GLN A 88 -7.96 9.68 19.84
C GLN A 88 -6.49 9.78 19.38
N VAL A 89 -6.18 9.32 18.17
CA VAL A 89 -4.83 9.47 17.56
C VAL A 89 -4.45 10.94 17.45
N TYR A 90 -5.36 11.79 17.00
CA TYR A 90 -5.11 13.22 16.91
C TYR A 90 -4.82 13.85 18.28
N GLU A 91 -5.60 13.54 19.32
CA GLU A 91 -5.34 14.01 20.67
C GLU A 91 -3.99 13.49 21.21
N ASN A 92 -3.65 12.23 20.91
CA ASN A 92 -2.36 11.67 21.27
C ASN A 92 -1.20 12.38 20.57
N SER A 93 -1.34 12.68 19.27
CA SER A 93 -0.32 13.40 18.50
C SER A 93 -0.02 14.79 19.09
N LYS A 94 -1.06 15.50 19.53
CA LYS A 94 -0.90 16.79 20.23
C LYS A 94 -0.13 16.64 21.55
N ARG A 95 -0.43 15.59 22.34
CA ARG A 95 0.26 15.33 23.63
C ARG A 95 1.74 15.04 23.45
N ILE A 96 2.14 14.43 22.36
CA ILE A 96 3.54 14.15 22.03
C ILE A 96 4.18 15.20 21.12
N HIS A 97 3.47 16.31 20.85
CA HIS A 97 3.92 17.42 20.00
C HIS A 97 4.33 16.98 18.58
N LYS A 98 3.53 16.12 17.95
CA LYS A 98 3.75 15.63 16.58
C LYS A 98 2.63 16.06 15.66
N ALA A 99 3.02 16.44 14.43
CA ALA A 99 2.06 16.62 13.35
C ALA A 99 1.43 15.27 12.97
N ILE A 100 0.19 15.33 12.53
CA ILE A 100 -0.51 14.20 11.96
C ILE A 100 -1.05 14.60 10.59
N VAL A 101 -0.82 13.79 9.59
CA VAL A 101 -1.50 13.89 8.31
C VAL A 101 -2.63 12.87 8.30
N ALA A 102 -3.82 13.29 7.90
CA ALA A 102 -4.95 12.38 7.70
C ALA A 102 -5.33 12.34 6.22
N CYS A 103 -5.74 11.16 5.75
CA CYS A 103 -6.04 10.92 4.36
C CYS A 103 -7.51 10.59 4.15
N GLN A 104 -8.22 11.47 3.48
CA GLN A 104 -9.55 11.30 2.92
C GLN A 104 -9.48 10.68 1.52
N PRO A 105 -10.60 10.27 0.90
CA PRO A 105 -10.61 9.68 -0.43
C PRO A 105 -9.94 10.50 -1.53
N GLY A 106 -9.91 11.83 -1.39
CA GLY A 106 -9.45 12.77 -2.43
C GLY A 106 -8.29 13.68 -2.04
N ARG A 107 -7.86 13.73 -0.78
CA ARG A 107 -6.82 14.67 -0.33
C ARG A 107 -6.14 14.25 0.97
N PHE A 108 -4.95 14.81 1.17
CA PHE A 108 -4.23 14.78 2.45
C PHE A 108 -4.33 16.13 3.15
N ALA A 109 -4.53 16.13 4.45
CA ALA A 109 -4.39 17.34 5.25
C ALA A 109 -3.66 17.09 6.56
N SER A 110 -3.05 18.14 7.09
CA SER A 110 -2.32 18.15 8.36
C SER A 110 -2.73 19.36 9.21
N ASN A 111 -2.57 19.18 10.51
CA ASN A 111 -2.80 20.23 11.50
C ASN A 111 -1.66 21.27 11.55
N TYR A 112 -0.43 20.91 11.22
CA TYR A 112 0.71 21.82 11.07
C TYR A 112 1.86 21.18 10.28
N MET A 113 2.85 22.01 9.93
CA MET A 113 4.01 21.61 9.15
C MET A 113 5.00 20.79 10.00
N ASP A 114 5.46 19.67 9.46
CA ASP A 114 6.52 18.85 10.04
C ASP A 114 7.54 18.49 8.95
N ASN A 115 8.82 18.77 9.20
CA ASN A 115 9.87 18.57 8.18
C ASN A 115 10.07 17.09 7.82
N VAL A 116 9.95 16.19 8.79
CA VAL A 116 10.10 14.75 8.54
C VAL A 116 8.94 14.21 7.71
N LEU A 117 7.69 14.66 8.01
CA LEU A 117 6.54 14.34 7.15
C LEU A 117 6.68 14.94 5.76
N MET A 118 7.23 16.17 5.64
CA MET A 118 7.50 16.74 4.31
C MET A 118 8.46 15.89 3.51
N ASP A 119 9.56 15.45 4.11
CA ASP A 119 10.54 14.58 3.45
C ASP A 119 9.89 13.23 3.06
N TYR A 120 9.05 12.67 3.95
CA TYR A 120 8.27 11.46 3.70
C TYR A 120 7.36 11.59 2.47
N PHE A 121 6.57 12.66 2.40
CA PHE A 121 5.69 12.94 1.26
C PHE A 121 6.46 13.27 -0.03
N GLN A 122 7.58 14.00 0.07
CA GLN A 122 8.45 14.29 -1.08
C GLN A 122 9.09 13.04 -1.66
N ALA A 123 9.49 12.07 -0.81
CA ALA A 123 10.03 10.79 -1.27
C ALA A 123 9.01 10.03 -2.17
N ALA A 124 7.71 10.18 -1.88
CA ALA A 124 6.62 9.63 -2.68
C ALA A 124 6.10 10.60 -3.77
N SER A 125 6.80 11.73 -4.03
CA SER A 125 6.35 12.78 -4.96
C SER A 125 4.95 13.33 -4.65
N GLN A 126 4.61 13.43 -3.36
CA GLN A 126 3.30 13.87 -2.85
C GLN A 126 3.42 15.11 -1.98
N ARG A 127 2.28 15.70 -1.64
CA ARG A 127 2.17 16.86 -0.74
C ARG A 127 0.87 16.76 0.06
N TYR A 128 0.86 17.33 1.26
CA TYR A 128 -0.33 17.54 2.06
C TYR A 128 -0.63 19.04 2.22
N GLU A 129 -1.87 19.39 2.44
CA GLU A 129 -2.31 20.75 2.74
C GLU A 129 -2.38 21.00 4.25
N LEU A 130 -2.25 22.25 4.65
CA LEU A 130 -2.51 22.67 6.03
C LEU A 130 -3.95 23.17 6.12
N VAL A 131 -4.68 22.73 7.14
CA VAL A 131 -6.06 23.16 7.39
C VAL A 131 -6.20 23.71 8.81
N ASP A 132 -6.83 24.88 8.94
CA ASP A 132 -7.02 25.54 10.24
C ASP A 132 -8.00 24.76 11.13
N ASP A 133 -9.11 24.27 10.56
CA ASP A 133 -10.08 23.39 11.25
C ASP A 133 -9.78 21.93 10.92
N PHE A 134 -8.73 21.40 11.53
CA PHE A 134 -8.36 20.00 11.32
C PHE A 134 -9.36 19.01 11.94
N VAL A 135 -10.04 19.40 13.04
CA VAL A 135 -11.10 18.56 13.64
C VAL A 135 -12.30 18.44 12.69
N GLY A 136 -12.72 19.56 12.10
CA GLY A 136 -13.74 19.57 11.05
C GLY A 136 -13.35 18.67 9.88
N PHE A 137 -12.09 18.78 9.40
CA PHE A 137 -11.56 17.92 8.35
C PHE A 137 -11.66 16.42 8.72
N LEU A 138 -11.27 16.02 9.94
CA LEU A 138 -11.33 14.64 10.39
C LEU A 138 -12.77 14.07 10.48
N GLN A 139 -13.78 14.90 10.51
CA GLN A 139 -15.20 14.54 10.62
C GLN A 139 -16.00 14.71 9.32
N GLU A 140 -15.41 15.34 8.30
CA GLU A 140 -16.06 15.64 7.03
C GLU A 140 -16.29 14.39 6.18
N GLU A 141 -15.27 13.54 6.07
CA GLU A 141 -15.29 12.30 5.29
C GLU A 141 -14.54 11.18 6.02
N SER A 142 -14.67 9.94 5.52
CA SER A 142 -13.95 8.78 6.04
C SER A 142 -12.43 8.97 5.94
N ILE A 143 -11.72 8.65 7.02
CA ILE A 143 -10.25 8.63 7.07
C ILE A 143 -9.79 7.19 6.90
N TYR A 144 -9.05 6.91 5.84
CA TYR A 144 -8.51 5.56 5.56
C TYR A 144 -7.16 5.31 6.19
N GLU A 145 -6.38 6.36 6.33
CA GLU A 145 -5.01 6.29 6.79
C GLU A 145 -4.64 7.61 7.47
N MET A 146 -3.83 7.54 8.50
CA MET A 146 -3.17 8.69 9.09
C MET A 146 -1.66 8.45 9.10
N MET A 147 -0.85 9.51 9.06
CA MET A 147 0.61 9.40 9.03
C MET A 147 1.23 10.29 10.09
N CYS A 148 2.26 9.79 10.77
CA CYS A 148 2.94 10.51 11.82
C CYS A 148 4.46 10.28 11.77
N ALA A 149 5.23 11.35 11.91
CA ALA A 149 6.69 11.27 11.99
C ALA A 149 7.15 10.94 13.41
N ILE A 150 7.18 9.65 13.74
CA ILE A 150 7.63 9.13 15.05
C ILE A 150 8.57 7.94 14.88
N PRO A 151 9.52 7.72 15.79
CA PRO A 151 10.26 6.47 15.89
C PRO A 151 9.40 5.37 16.53
N CYS A 152 9.83 4.11 16.40
CA CYS A 152 9.06 2.95 16.90
C CYS A 152 8.76 3.02 18.40
N GLU A 153 9.64 3.60 19.19
CA GLU A 153 9.51 3.70 20.64
C GLU A 153 8.34 4.57 21.10
N GLU A 154 7.88 5.49 20.25
CA GLU A 154 6.78 6.40 20.54
C GLU A 154 5.40 5.88 20.06
N GLU A 155 5.34 4.79 19.31
CA GLU A 155 4.10 4.23 18.77
C GLU A 155 3.05 3.94 19.83
N LYS A 156 3.48 3.36 20.99
CA LYS A 156 2.55 3.08 22.09
C LYS A 156 1.86 4.33 22.63
N ARG A 157 2.57 5.47 22.64
CA ARG A 157 2.01 6.76 23.10
C ARG A 157 1.01 7.32 22.08
N LEU A 158 1.31 7.14 20.79
CA LEU A 158 0.41 7.57 19.70
C LEU A 158 -0.87 6.73 19.66
N LEU A 159 -0.78 5.43 19.96
CA LEU A 159 -1.92 4.51 19.96
C LEU A 159 -2.67 4.41 21.31
N GLU A 160 -2.26 5.16 22.33
CA GLU A 160 -2.88 5.08 23.66
C GLU A 160 -4.39 5.35 23.61
N GLY A 161 -5.20 4.40 24.10
CA GLY A 161 -6.66 4.51 24.16
C GLY A 161 -7.38 4.22 22.85
N THR A 162 -6.68 3.94 21.74
CA THR A 162 -7.31 3.47 20.50
C THR A 162 -7.74 2.00 20.64
N LYS A 163 -8.76 1.61 19.86
CA LYS A 163 -9.33 0.25 19.91
C LYS A 163 -9.00 -0.59 18.68
N ASN A 164 -8.98 0.06 17.50
CA ASN A 164 -8.85 -0.62 16.22
C ASN A 164 -7.89 0.12 15.28
N VAL A 165 -6.69 0.44 15.76
CA VAL A 165 -5.63 1.08 14.98
C VAL A 165 -4.34 0.26 15.11
N GLN A 166 -3.65 0.08 14.00
CA GLN A 166 -2.30 -0.50 13.96
C GLN A 166 -1.34 0.42 13.21
N VAL A 167 -0.04 0.23 13.49
CA VAL A 167 1.05 0.89 12.76
C VAL A 167 1.53 -0.01 11.64
N VAL A 168 1.67 0.56 10.46
CA VAL A 168 2.38 -0.03 9.32
C VAL A 168 3.56 0.85 8.98
N ARG A 169 4.74 0.25 8.77
CA ARG A 169 5.97 1.01 8.59
C ARG A 169 6.76 0.51 7.39
N TRP A 170 7.03 1.40 6.46
CA TRP A 170 7.95 1.19 5.35
C TRP A 170 9.16 2.13 5.42
N TRP A 171 9.10 3.17 6.27
CA TRP A 171 10.19 4.12 6.51
C TRP A 171 10.50 4.23 8.01
N PRO A 172 11.80 4.31 8.42
CA PRO A 172 12.16 4.27 9.85
C PRO A 172 11.71 5.50 10.64
N TYR A 173 11.50 6.64 9.99
CA TYR A 173 11.23 7.94 10.64
C TYR A 173 9.76 8.35 10.63
N ALA A 174 8.91 7.63 9.93
CA ALA A 174 7.47 7.87 9.92
C ALA A 174 6.69 6.55 9.81
N CYS A 175 5.42 6.59 10.14
CA CYS A 175 4.53 5.44 10.07
C CYS A 175 3.16 5.83 9.55
N ASP A 176 2.51 4.86 8.94
CA ASP A 176 1.11 4.87 8.57
C ASP A 176 0.29 4.21 9.67
N LEU A 177 -0.87 4.76 9.95
CA LEU A 177 -1.86 4.28 10.91
C LEU A 177 -3.09 3.86 10.12
N ILE A 178 -3.42 2.57 10.19
CA ILE A 178 -4.56 1.97 9.49
C ILE A 178 -5.43 1.19 10.48
N PRO A 179 -6.65 0.77 10.11
CA PRO A 179 -7.44 -0.14 10.93
C PRO A 179 -6.66 -1.41 11.30
N ALA A 180 -6.74 -1.86 12.56
CA ALA A 180 -6.03 -3.04 13.04
C ALA A 180 -6.49 -4.35 12.37
N ASN A 181 -7.72 -4.36 11.84
CA ASN A 181 -8.28 -5.44 11.03
C ASN A 181 -8.06 -5.21 9.52
N GLY A 182 -7.06 -4.43 9.14
CA GLY A 182 -6.72 -4.08 7.77
C GLY A 182 -5.30 -4.54 7.40
N GLY A 183 -4.90 -4.21 6.19
CA GLY A 183 -3.60 -4.54 5.60
C GLY A 183 -3.75 -4.97 4.14
N LYS A 184 -2.66 -4.99 3.37
CA LYS A 184 -2.69 -5.43 1.98
C LYS A 184 -3.19 -6.87 1.85
N GLY A 185 -2.87 -7.73 2.83
CA GLY A 185 -3.32 -9.12 2.86
C GLY A 185 -4.83 -9.27 3.00
N ILE A 186 -5.47 -8.46 3.85
CA ILE A 186 -6.94 -8.41 3.96
C ILE A 186 -7.54 -7.91 2.64
N GLY A 187 -6.98 -6.85 2.05
CA GLY A 187 -7.41 -6.36 0.74
C GLY A 187 -7.34 -7.43 -0.33
N VAL A 188 -6.25 -8.22 -0.39
CA VAL A 188 -6.11 -9.35 -1.32
C VAL A 188 -7.22 -10.37 -1.09
N GLN A 189 -7.45 -10.79 0.16
CA GLN A 189 -8.50 -11.78 0.48
C GLN A 189 -9.89 -11.31 0.04
N GLU A 190 -10.23 -10.05 0.26
CA GLU A 190 -11.53 -9.49 -0.15
C GLU A 190 -11.65 -9.36 -1.68
N VAL A 191 -10.57 -9.02 -2.39
CA VAL A 191 -10.56 -9.05 -3.86
C VAL A 191 -10.72 -10.48 -4.38
N LEU A 192 -9.98 -11.45 -3.85
CA LEU A 192 -10.11 -12.86 -4.23
C LEU A 192 -11.53 -13.36 -4.02
N LYS A 193 -12.14 -13.06 -2.88
CA LYS A 193 -13.53 -13.38 -2.56
C LYS A 193 -14.52 -12.75 -3.55
N ALA A 194 -14.32 -11.47 -3.89
CA ALA A 194 -15.20 -10.75 -4.83
C ALA A 194 -15.19 -11.36 -6.25
N TYR A 195 -14.05 -11.97 -6.66
CA TYR A 195 -13.89 -12.63 -7.94
C TYR A 195 -14.13 -14.15 -7.91
N GLY A 196 -14.33 -14.75 -6.74
CA GLY A 196 -14.44 -16.22 -6.59
C GLY A 196 -13.16 -16.95 -6.99
N ILE A 197 -11.98 -16.31 -6.76
CA ILE A 197 -10.66 -16.85 -7.06
C ILE A 197 -10.07 -17.43 -5.78
N SER A 198 -9.48 -18.63 -5.83
CA SER A 198 -8.82 -19.20 -4.67
C SER A 198 -7.42 -18.63 -4.49
N LYS A 199 -6.88 -18.72 -3.26
CA LYS A 199 -5.53 -18.30 -2.92
C LYS A 199 -4.47 -18.91 -3.86
N GLU A 200 -4.62 -20.20 -4.21
CA GLU A 200 -3.70 -20.97 -5.06
C GLU A 200 -3.70 -20.49 -6.51
N GLU A 201 -4.70 -19.70 -6.91
CA GLU A 201 -4.82 -19.11 -8.24
C GLU A 201 -4.31 -17.65 -8.30
N ALA A 202 -3.69 -17.19 -7.23
CA ALA A 202 -3.15 -15.84 -7.09
C ALA A 202 -1.62 -15.84 -6.91
N ILE A 203 -0.98 -14.82 -7.48
CA ILE A 203 0.44 -14.50 -7.28
C ILE A 203 0.58 -13.06 -6.79
N SER A 204 1.54 -12.80 -5.91
CA SER A 204 1.86 -11.45 -5.43
C SER A 204 3.35 -11.15 -5.45
N PHE A 205 3.69 -9.87 -5.60
CA PHE A 205 5.04 -9.33 -5.66
C PHE A 205 5.18 -8.17 -4.69
N GLY A 206 6.25 -8.16 -3.87
CA GLY A 206 6.48 -7.11 -2.89
C GLY A 206 7.92 -7.06 -2.39
N ASP A 207 8.29 -5.97 -1.72
CA ASP A 207 9.62 -5.78 -1.14
C ASP A 207 9.59 -5.15 0.27
N GLY A 208 8.52 -4.47 0.63
CA GLY A 208 8.37 -3.76 1.89
C GLY A 208 7.77 -4.58 3.05
N GLY A 209 7.94 -4.08 4.27
CA GLY A 209 7.34 -4.72 5.44
C GLY A 209 5.81 -4.78 5.41
N ASN A 210 5.16 -3.85 4.70
CA ASN A 210 3.72 -3.78 4.48
C ASN A 210 3.22 -4.78 3.41
N ASP A 211 4.13 -5.55 2.77
CA ASP A 211 3.77 -6.59 1.80
C ASP A 211 3.70 -7.98 2.41
N ILE A 212 4.21 -8.16 3.63
CA ILE A 212 4.32 -9.48 4.27
C ILE A 212 2.96 -10.20 4.31
N ASP A 213 1.92 -9.52 4.73
CA ASP A 213 0.56 -10.07 4.81
C ASP A 213 -0.04 -10.34 3.42
N MET A 214 0.26 -9.51 2.42
CA MET A 214 -0.10 -9.72 1.02
C MET A 214 0.56 -10.99 0.46
N LEU A 215 1.87 -11.14 0.68
CA LEU A 215 2.63 -12.31 0.23
C LEU A 215 2.09 -13.60 0.88
N GLN A 216 1.67 -13.55 2.13
CA GLN A 216 1.05 -14.67 2.83
C GLN A 216 -0.38 -14.97 2.37
N ALA A 217 -1.07 -14.01 1.76
CA ALA A 217 -2.44 -14.14 1.28
C ALA A 217 -2.57 -14.79 -0.10
N THR A 218 -1.47 -15.03 -0.82
CA THR A 218 -1.44 -15.64 -2.16
C THR A 218 -0.75 -17.00 -2.18
N GLY A 219 -1.07 -17.86 -3.15
CA GLY A 219 -0.49 -19.19 -3.28
C GLY A 219 0.95 -19.17 -3.78
N ILE A 220 1.27 -18.23 -4.66
CA ILE A 220 2.63 -17.91 -5.07
C ILE A 220 2.95 -16.50 -4.60
N SER A 221 4.02 -16.36 -3.85
CA SER A 221 4.50 -15.07 -3.36
C SER A 221 5.95 -14.84 -3.73
N VAL A 222 6.23 -13.65 -4.26
CA VAL A 222 7.55 -13.28 -4.79
C VAL A 222 8.08 -12.08 -4.02
N ALA A 223 9.20 -12.27 -3.32
CA ALA A 223 9.97 -11.17 -2.77
C ALA A 223 10.96 -10.65 -3.82
N MET A 224 11.04 -9.33 -3.98
CA MET A 224 12.04 -8.71 -4.84
C MET A 224 13.47 -8.90 -4.26
N GLY A 225 14.48 -8.89 -5.10
CA GLY A 225 15.88 -9.02 -4.66
C GLY A 225 16.33 -7.90 -3.71
N ASN A 226 15.76 -6.70 -3.87
CA ASN A 226 15.94 -5.56 -2.96
C ASN A 226 15.08 -5.60 -1.71
N ALA A 227 14.22 -6.62 -1.51
CA ALA A 227 13.34 -6.71 -0.36
C ALA A 227 14.10 -6.88 0.97
N LEU A 228 13.46 -6.46 2.05
CA LEU A 228 13.95 -6.71 3.41
C LEU A 228 14.03 -8.23 3.67
N GLU A 229 15.02 -8.69 4.45
CA GLU A 229 15.19 -10.13 4.74
C GLU A 229 13.92 -10.77 5.30
N LYS A 230 13.22 -10.12 6.23
CA LYS A 230 11.94 -10.60 6.79
C LYS A 230 10.83 -10.79 5.73
N VAL A 231 10.90 -10.09 4.59
CA VAL A 231 9.98 -10.23 3.45
C VAL A 231 10.37 -11.45 2.62
N LYS A 232 11.67 -11.64 2.38
CA LYS A 232 12.20 -12.81 1.68
C LYS A 232 11.91 -14.12 2.43
N GLU A 233 11.97 -14.10 3.76
CA GLU A 233 11.69 -15.27 4.61
C GLU A 233 10.25 -15.79 4.48
N VAL A 234 9.27 -14.93 4.18
CA VAL A 234 7.86 -15.34 4.04
C VAL A 234 7.44 -15.65 2.61
N ALA A 235 8.24 -15.23 1.63
CA ALA A 235 7.95 -15.46 0.21
C ALA A 235 8.28 -16.90 -0.23
N THR A 236 7.53 -17.42 -1.18
CA THR A 236 7.80 -18.73 -1.80
C THR A 236 8.97 -18.69 -2.78
N TYR A 237 9.31 -17.49 -3.28
CA TYR A 237 10.40 -17.28 -4.21
C TYR A 237 11.01 -15.89 -4.04
N THR A 238 12.33 -15.78 -4.15
CA THR A 238 13.01 -14.48 -4.21
C THR A 238 13.59 -14.30 -5.62
N THR A 239 13.18 -13.22 -6.28
CA THR A 239 13.64 -12.87 -7.63
C THR A 239 14.82 -11.89 -7.61
N THR A 240 15.24 -11.37 -8.76
CA THR A 240 16.23 -10.29 -8.88
C THR A 240 15.67 -8.95 -8.42
N THR A 241 16.48 -7.90 -8.39
CA THR A 241 16.07 -6.56 -7.92
C THR A 241 15.11 -5.89 -8.90
N VAL A 242 14.45 -4.83 -8.45
CA VAL A 242 13.58 -4.01 -9.30
C VAL A 242 14.36 -3.37 -10.45
N GLU A 243 15.62 -2.97 -10.24
CA GLU A 243 16.50 -2.42 -11.26
C GLU A 243 16.87 -3.47 -12.34
N GLU A 244 16.91 -4.74 -11.96
CA GLU A 244 17.20 -5.88 -12.86
C GLU A 244 15.93 -6.46 -13.49
N ASN A 245 14.76 -5.83 -13.30
CA ASN A 245 13.45 -6.27 -13.76
C ASN A 245 12.99 -7.60 -13.14
N GLY A 246 13.19 -7.80 -11.84
CA GLY A 246 12.90 -9.03 -11.12
C GLY A 246 11.46 -9.56 -11.29
N VAL A 247 10.47 -8.69 -11.54
CA VAL A 247 9.10 -9.11 -11.88
C VAL A 247 9.10 -9.98 -13.16
N VAL A 248 9.86 -9.59 -14.19
CA VAL A 248 9.95 -10.33 -15.46
C VAL A 248 10.55 -11.71 -15.22
N ASP A 249 11.65 -11.76 -14.45
CA ASP A 249 12.35 -13.01 -14.16
C ASP A 249 11.47 -13.99 -13.38
N ALA A 250 10.71 -13.50 -12.41
CA ALA A 250 9.78 -14.33 -11.66
C ALA A 250 8.61 -14.84 -12.55
N LEU A 251 8.02 -13.98 -13.38
CA LEU A 251 6.95 -14.39 -14.30
C LEU A 251 7.41 -15.48 -15.26
N ARG A 252 8.65 -15.40 -15.76
CA ARG A 252 9.28 -16.45 -16.58
C ARG A 252 9.54 -17.72 -15.79
N HIS A 253 10.07 -17.59 -14.55
CA HIS A 253 10.35 -18.72 -13.67
C HIS A 253 9.10 -19.58 -13.44
N PHE A 254 7.94 -18.95 -13.25
CA PHE A 254 6.67 -19.64 -13.06
C PHE A 254 5.95 -20.00 -14.37
N GLY A 255 6.51 -19.71 -15.53
CA GLY A 255 5.93 -20.01 -16.84
C GLY A 255 4.61 -19.26 -17.11
N LEU A 256 4.49 -18.03 -16.58
CA LEU A 256 3.32 -17.20 -16.75
C LEU A 256 3.38 -16.31 -18.01
N ILE A 257 4.63 -16.09 -18.50
CA ILE A 257 4.94 -15.40 -19.77
C ILE A 257 6.03 -16.15 -20.53
#